data_e9152239ad600415de263634523a9908
#
_entry.id   e9152239ad600415de263634523a9908
#
_cell.length_a   1.000
_cell.length_b   1.000
_cell.length_c   1.000
_cell.angle_alpha   90.00
_cell.angle_beta   90.00
_cell.angle_gamma   90.00
#
_symmetry.space_group_name_H-M   'P 1'
#
loop_
_entity.id
_entity.type
_entity.pdbx_description
1 polymer ?
#
loop_
_entity_poly.entity_id
_entity_poly.type
_entity_poly.pdbx_seq_one_letter_code
_entity_poly.pdbx_strand_id
1 'polypeptide(L)'
;MVYRMPVVLLVVLFCSMPVCAADMAPLIQARYDVLQSFSASFEQVLTHKESGTKEVRQGTLLFKKPLLIRWQTAKPHEETLVVTAREIWDYLPDEELAYRYPLELVQDSRSIIQVVTGQASLSKDFDVKDEGREGKLVKLRLYPREPAPQMVEASLLVEPSTGYIRRASITDFYGNTNDVRFTRFEPDAALKAKDFTFTPPKGIAVEDRINSKIQERELFK
;
A
#
# COMPACT_ATOMS: atom_id res chain seq x y z
N MET A 1 19.28 -71.62 -7.25
CA MET A 1 20.12 -70.44 -7.55
C MET A 1 19.16 -69.24 -7.65
N VAL A 2 19.04 -68.48 -6.55
CA VAL A 2 18.01 -67.40 -6.46
C VAL A 2 18.74 -66.06 -6.64
N TYR A 3 18.46 -65.40 -7.77
CA TYR A 3 19.00 -64.05 -8.08
C TYR A 3 18.24 -63.01 -7.28
N ARG A 4 18.90 -62.34 -6.32
CA ARG A 4 18.43 -61.15 -5.62
C ARG A 4 18.84 -59.92 -6.43
N MET A 5 17.85 -59.24 -7.08
CA MET A 5 18.07 -57.94 -7.66
C MET A 5 18.11 -56.87 -6.56
N PRO A 6 19.07 -55.96 -6.58
CA PRO A 6 19.10 -54.81 -5.66
C PRO A 6 18.09 -53.74 -6.13
N VAL A 7 17.17 -53.36 -5.25
CA VAL A 7 16.30 -52.21 -5.44
C VAL A 7 17.13 -50.92 -5.20
N VAL A 8 17.40 -50.22 -6.27
CA VAL A 8 18.04 -48.88 -6.17
C VAL A 8 16.96 -47.86 -5.83
N LEU A 9 16.96 -47.38 -4.60
CA LEU A 9 16.06 -46.31 -4.13
C LEU A 9 16.59 -44.97 -4.65
N LEU A 10 15.96 -44.43 -5.72
CA LEU A 10 16.29 -43.12 -6.26
C LEU A 10 15.67 -42.05 -5.34
N VAL A 11 16.49 -41.48 -4.46
CA VAL A 11 16.10 -40.33 -3.64
C VAL A 11 16.13 -39.07 -4.52
N VAL A 12 14.96 -38.61 -4.98
CA VAL A 12 14.84 -37.33 -5.66
C VAL A 12 14.90 -36.22 -4.62
N LEU A 13 16.04 -35.57 -4.47
CA LEU A 13 16.19 -34.36 -3.67
C LEU A 13 15.44 -33.23 -4.40
N PHE A 14 14.28 -32.88 -3.91
CA PHE A 14 13.62 -31.62 -4.29
C PHE A 14 14.43 -30.46 -3.72
N CYS A 15 15.35 -29.92 -4.51
CA CYS A 15 16.05 -28.70 -4.20
C CYS A 15 15.04 -27.56 -4.38
N SER A 16 14.44 -27.09 -3.27
CA SER A 16 13.66 -25.86 -3.27
C SER A 16 14.62 -24.69 -3.54
N MET A 17 14.71 -24.26 -4.78
CA MET A 17 15.49 -23.06 -5.13
C MET A 17 14.91 -21.86 -4.39
N PRO A 18 15.72 -21.07 -3.67
CA PRO A 18 15.28 -19.82 -3.09
C PRO A 18 14.87 -18.90 -4.26
N VAL A 19 13.60 -18.46 -4.28
CA VAL A 19 13.18 -17.39 -5.18
C VAL A 19 13.99 -16.15 -4.81
N CYS A 20 14.79 -15.65 -5.74
CA CYS A 20 15.63 -14.47 -5.54
C CYS A 20 14.77 -13.18 -5.55
N ALA A 21 15.15 -12.14 -4.81
CA ALA A 21 14.43 -10.86 -4.74
C ALA A 21 14.25 -10.20 -6.11
N ALA A 22 15.19 -10.41 -7.02
CA ALA A 22 15.11 -9.93 -8.39
C ALA A 22 13.86 -10.47 -9.14
N ASP A 23 13.33 -11.61 -8.70
CA ASP A 23 12.15 -12.26 -9.30
C ASP A 23 10.84 -11.77 -8.69
N MET A 24 10.88 -11.20 -7.47
CA MET A 24 9.66 -10.75 -6.78
C MET A 24 9.14 -9.41 -7.30
N ALA A 25 10.01 -8.45 -7.62
CA ALA A 25 9.56 -7.13 -8.09
C ALA A 25 8.80 -7.21 -9.43
N PRO A 26 9.27 -7.96 -10.45
CA PRO A 26 8.50 -8.22 -11.67
C PRO A 26 7.17 -8.96 -11.42
N LEU A 27 7.14 -9.92 -10.48
CA LEU A 27 5.93 -10.65 -10.14
C LEU A 27 4.87 -9.72 -9.53
N ILE A 28 5.27 -8.87 -8.59
CA ILE A 28 4.39 -7.88 -7.96
C ILE A 28 3.86 -6.93 -9.05
N GLN A 29 4.77 -6.36 -9.87
CA GLN A 29 4.38 -5.43 -10.92
C GLN A 29 3.39 -6.06 -11.90
N ALA A 30 3.68 -7.26 -12.41
CA ALA A 30 2.78 -7.97 -13.33
C ALA A 30 1.40 -8.25 -12.69
N ARG A 31 1.37 -8.53 -11.39
CA ARG A 31 0.11 -8.75 -10.67
C ARG A 31 -0.71 -7.47 -10.56
N TYR A 32 -0.07 -6.36 -10.19
CA TYR A 32 -0.77 -5.07 -10.08
C TYR A 32 -1.09 -4.44 -11.44
N ASP A 33 -0.33 -4.76 -12.49
CA ASP A 33 -0.64 -4.28 -13.85
C ASP A 33 -1.97 -4.83 -14.38
N VAL A 34 -2.31 -6.08 -14.06
CA VAL A 34 -3.59 -6.70 -14.48
C VAL A 34 -4.73 -6.43 -13.51
N LEU A 35 -4.46 -6.16 -12.24
CA LEU A 35 -5.46 -5.89 -11.21
C LEU A 35 -6.28 -4.63 -11.57
N GLN A 36 -7.59 -4.75 -11.69
CA GLN A 36 -8.47 -3.63 -12.04
C GLN A 36 -9.04 -2.91 -10.82
N SER A 37 -9.25 -3.65 -9.74
CA SER A 37 -9.83 -3.15 -8.50
C SER A 37 -9.48 -4.06 -7.34
N PHE A 38 -9.57 -3.55 -6.13
CA PHE A 38 -9.60 -4.39 -4.94
C PHE A 38 -10.36 -3.69 -3.80
N SER A 39 -10.80 -4.51 -2.86
CA SER A 39 -11.29 -4.09 -1.55
C SER A 39 -10.38 -4.70 -0.48
N ALA A 40 -10.01 -3.91 0.52
CA ALA A 40 -9.19 -4.39 1.61
C ALA A 40 -9.67 -3.81 2.95
N SER A 41 -9.55 -4.60 4.02
CA SER A 41 -9.55 -4.07 5.39
C SER A 41 -8.12 -3.92 5.84
N PHE A 42 -7.83 -2.85 6.56
CA PHE A 42 -6.47 -2.57 7.01
C PHE A 42 -6.40 -2.26 8.51
N GLU A 43 -5.22 -2.48 9.05
CA GLU A 43 -4.71 -1.89 10.27
C GLU A 43 -3.48 -1.06 9.91
N GLN A 44 -3.45 0.20 10.33
CA GLN A 44 -2.36 1.13 10.09
C GLN A 44 -1.79 1.57 11.42
N VAL A 45 -0.46 1.60 11.51
CA VAL A 45 0.26 2.10 12.69
C VAL A 45 1.14 3.27 12.24
N LEU A 46 0.80 4.46 12.72
CA LEU A 46 1.63 5.64 12.58
C LEU A 46 2.53 5.74 13.81
N THR A 47 3.84 5.82 13.60
CA THR A 47 4.81 5.98 14.70
C THR A 47 5.59 7.26 14.49
N HIS A 48 5.54 8.15 15.47
CA HIS A 48 6.35 9.35 15.50
C HIS A 48 7.69 9.04 16.19
N LYS A 49 8.78 9.17 15.46
CA LYS A 49 10.11 8.72 15.91
C LYS A 49 10.60 9.48 17.14
N GLU A 50 10.44 10.78 17.17
CA GLU A 50 10.97 11.65 18.23
C GLU A 50 10.23 11.44 19.55
N SER A 51 8.90 11.44 19.53
CA SER A 51 8.08 11.25 20.74
C SER A 51 7.88 9.80 21.12
N GLY A 52 8.12 8.85 20.20
CA GLY A 52 7.80 7.44 20.37
C GLY A 52 6.29 7.13 20.38
N THR A 53 5.44 8.13 20.12
CA THR A 53 3.98 7.92 20.10
C THR A 53 3.58 7.04 18.93
N LYS A 54 2.55 6.23 19.18
CA LYS A 54 1.94 5.36 18.17
C LYS A 54 0.45 5.59 18.12
N GLU A 55 -0.06 5.74 16.92
CA GLU A 55 -1.48 5.77 16.64
C GLU A 55 -1.85 4.56 15.80
N VAL A 56 -2.85 3.80 16.27
CA VAL A 56 -3.36 2.61 15.56
C VAL A 56 -4.69 2.97 14.94
N ARG A 57 -4.77 2.87 13.62
CA ARG A 57 -5.95 3.13 12.81
C ARG A 57 -6.46 1.82 12.20
N GLN A 58 -7.77 1.72 12.03
CA GLN A 58 -8.40 0.60 11.36
C GLN A 58 -9.46 1.09 10.40
N GLY A 59 -9.55 0.43 9.24
CA GLY A 59 -10.48 0.89 8.23
C GLY A 59 -10.57 -0.01 7.00
N THR A 60 -11.06 0.57 5.93
CA THR A 60 -11.23 -0.07 4.63
C THR A 60 -10.62 0.77 3.51
N LEU A 61 -10.06 0.09 2.54
CA LEU A 61 -9.51 0.68 1.32
C LEU A 61 -10.20 0.06 0.10
N LEU A 62 -10.83 0.90 -0.71
CA LEU A 62 -11.31 0.54 -2.02
C LEU A 62 -10.42 1.21 -3.06
N PHE A 63 -10.01 0.43 -4.05
CA PHE A 63 -9.22 0.91 -5.18
C PHE A 63 -9.82 0.44 -6.49
N LYS A 64 -9.84 1.31 -7.49
CA LYS A 64 -10.20 0.98 -8.87
C LYS A 64 -9.37 1.81 -9.84
N LYS A 65 -8.81 1.17 -10.84
CA LYS A 65 -8.05 1.86 -11.90
C LYS A 65 -8.90 2.90 -12.64
N PRO A 66 -8.28 3.98 -13.15
CA PRO A 66 -6.83 4.26 -13.10
C PRO A 66 -6.35 4.76 -11.73
N LEU A 67 -7.15 5.53 -10.96
CA LEU A 67 -6.76 6.15 -9.69
C LEU A 67 -7.99 6.54 -8.85
N LEU A 68 -8.98 5.67 -8.78
CA LEU A 68 -10.11 5.88 -7.88
C LEU A 68 -9.82 5.20 -6.55
N ILE A 69 -9.90 5.96 -5.47
CA ILE A 69 -9.57 5.48 -4.13
C ILE A 69 -10.64 5.95 -3.15
N ARG A 70 -11.04 5.07 -2.23
CA ARG A 70 -11.74 5.43 -1.01
C ARG A 70 -11.03 4.77 0.15
N TRP A 71 -10.40 5.58 0.97
CA TRP A 71 -9.72 5.16 2.18
C TRP A 71 -10.55 5.66 3.36
N GLN A 72 -11.14 4.74 4.09
CA GLN A 72 -11.99 5.07 5.23
C GLN A 72 -11.36 4.53 6.52
N THR A 73 -10.94 5.44 7.38
CA THR A 73 -10.54 5.14 8.75
C THR A 73 -11.80 5.17 9.63
N ALA A 74 -12.04 4.08 10.37
CA ALA A 74 -13.17 3.98 11.29
C ALA A 74 -12.76 4.19 12.75
N LYS A 75 -11.46 4.04 13.04
CA LYS A 75 -10.89 4.16 14.39
C LYS A 75 -9.47 4.68 14.35
N PRO A 76 -9.00 5.46 15.35
CA PRO A 76 -9.75 5.92 16.53
C PRO A 76 -10.75 7.04 16.20
N HIS A 77 -10.44 7.85 15.16
CA HIS A 77 -11.26 8.93 14.64
C HIS A 77 -11.70 8.58 13.21
N GLU A 78 -12.92 8.93 12.88
CA GLU A 78 -13.42 8.72 11.53
C GLU A 78 -12.76 9.70 10.55
N GLU A 79 -12.28 9.17 9.44
CA GLU A 79 -11.70 9.95 8.35
C GLU A 79 -12.05 9.28 7.03
N THR A 80 -12.42 10.05 6.03
CA THR A 80 -12.72 9.51 4.70
C THR A 80 -11.96 10.30 3.63
N LEU A 81 -10.92 9.68 3.09
CA LEU A 81 -10.22 10.18 1.92
C LEU A 81 -10.83 9.56 0.65
N VAL A 82 -11.23 10.41 -0.30
CA VAL A 82 -11.75 9.97 -1.60
C VAL A 82 -10.99 10.63 -2.72
N VAL A 83 -10.25 9.83 -3.48
CA VAL A 83 -9.61 10.27 -4.73
C VAL A 83 -10.56 9.96 -5.88
N THR A 84 -11.04 11.00 -6.51
CA THR A 84 -11.91 10.94 -7.70
C THR A 84 -11.07 11.09 -8.97
N ALA A 85 -11.71 11.12 -10.14
CA ALA A 85 -11.02 11.41 -11.40
C ALA A 85 -10.61 12.90 -11.55
N ARG A 86 -10.97 13.78 -10.62
CA ARG A 86 -10.79 15.24 -10.75
C ARG A 86 -10.09 15.88 -9.57
N GLU A 87 -10.30 15.33 -8.37
CA GLU A 87 -9.94 15.99 -7.12
C GLU A 87 -9.88 14.97 -5.98
N ILE A 88 -9.32 15.39 -4.88
CA ILE A 88 -9.23 14.63 -3.65
C ILE A 88 -10.13 15.33 -2.62
N TRP A 89 -10.91 14.53 -1.92
CA TRP A 89 -11.67 14.93 -0.75
C TRP A 89 -11.12 14.25 0.48
N ASP A 90 -10.91 15.00 1.54
CA ASP A 90 -10.54 14.50 2.85
C ASP A 90 -11.56 15.04 3.86
N TYR A 91 -12.35 14.14 4.43
CA TYR A 91 -13.46 14.46 5.30
C TYR A 91 -13.20 13.96 6.71
N LEU A 92 -13.25 14.87 7.66
CA LEU A 92 -13.04 14.71 9.08
C LEU A 92 -14.37 15.00 9.82
N PRO A 93 -15.21 13.97 10.02
CA PRO A 93 -16.54 14.17 10.63
C PRO A 93 -16.47 14.76 12.04
N ASP A 94 -15.50 14.35 12.86
CA ASP A 94 -15.32 14.84 14.24
C ASP A 94 -14.99 16.34 14.29
N GLU A 95 -14.41 16.89 13.20
CA GLU A 95 -14.05 18.30 13.06
C GLU A 95 -15.11 19.10 12.29
N GLU A 96 -16.17 18.44 11.81
CA GLU A 96 -17.17 19.02 10.91
C GLU A 96 -16.56 19.72 9.68
N LEU A 97 -15.46 19.14 9.16
CA LEU A 97 -14.61 19.76 8.15
C LEU A 97 -14.35 18.81 6.98
N ALA A 98 -14.35 19.35 5.77
CA ALA A 98 -13.89 18.66 4.58
C ALA A 98 -12.88 19.52 3.82
N TYR A 99 -11.76 18.94 3.47
CA TYR A 99 -10.77 19.53 2.59
C TYR A 99 -10.97 19.05 1.16
N ARG A 100 -10.69 19.94 0.21
CA ARG A 100 -10.68 19.63 -1.22
C ARG A 100 -9.31 19.96 -1.80
N TYR A 101 -8.65 18.96 -2.36
CA TYR A 101 -7.27 19.09 -2.86
C TYR A 101 -7.18 18.77 -4.36
N PRO A 102 -6.15 19.29 -5.04
CA PRO A 102 -5.89 18.94 -6.43
C PRO A 102 -5.36 17.49 -6.53
N LEU A 103 -5.66 16.86 -7.69
CA LEU A 103 -5.31 15.45 -7.92
C LEU A 103 -3.80 15.21 -7.99
N GLU A 104 -3.05 16.23 -8.37
CA GLU A 104 -1.59 16.22 -8.50
C GLU A 104 -0.89 15.78 -7.21
N LEU A 105 -1.47 16.06 -6.05
CA LEU A 105 -0.90 15.64 -4.76
C LEU A 105 -0.72 14.13 -4.63
N VAL A 106 -1.64 13.35 -5.19
CA VAL A 106 -1.53 11.88 -5.17
C VAL A 106 -0.65 11.39 -6.30
N GLN A 107 -0.60 12.09 -7.43
CA GLN A 107 0.21 11.71 -8.59
C GLN A 107 1.70 11.95 -8.34
N ASP A 108 2.03 13.05 -7.65
CA ASP A 108 3.42 13.47 -7.43
C ASP A 108 4.00 12.89 -6.13
N SER A 109 3.17 12.32 -5.23
CA SER A 109 3.64 11.83 -3.94
C SER A 109 4.02 10.35 -4.00
N ARG A 110 5.18 10.01 -3.43
CA ARG A 110 5.59 8.64 -3.13
C ARG A 110 5.02 8.22 -1.79
N SER A 111 3.69 8.15 -1.75
CA SER A 111 2.94 7.81 -0.55
C SER A 111 2.73 6.31 -0.42
N ILE A 112 2.31 5.89 0.76
CA ILE A 112 1.88 4.51 1.01
C ILE A 112 0.80 4.07 0.01
N ILE A 113 -0.08 4.98 -0.41
CA ILE A 113 -1.13 4.70 -1.39
C ILE A 113 -0.54 4.27 -2.73
N GLN A 114 0.46 4.96 -3.26
CA GLN A 114 1.08 4.61 -4.54
C GLN A 114 1.70 3.21 -4.49
N VAL A 115 2.33 2.88 -3.36
CA VAL A 115 2.95 1.57 -3.16
C VAL A 115 1.88 0.47 -3.09
N VAL A 116 0.86 0.62 -2.24
CA VAL A 116 -0.14 -0.44 -2.03
C VAL A 116 -1.13 -0.59 -3.18
N THR A 117 -1.32 0.45 -3.99
CA THR A 117 -2.17 0.40 -5.19
C THR A 117 -1.42 -0.02 -6.45
N GLY A 118 -0.09 -0.20 -6.36
CA GLY A 118 0.75 -0.57 -7.50
C GLY A 118 0.93 0.55 -8.53
N GLN A 119 0.70 1.80 -8.14
CA GLN A 119 0.95 2.96 -9.00
C GLN A 119 2.45 3.29 -9.08
N ALA A 120 3.20 3.00 -8.02
CA ALA A 120 4.65 3.07 -8.02
C ALA A 120 5.24 1.91 -8.83
N SER A 121 6.20 2.20 -9.71
CA SER A 121 6.92 1.17 -10.46
C SER A 121 8.11 0.67 -9.63
N LEU A 122 8.00 -0.55 -9.07
CA LEU A 122 9.03 -1.08 -8.19
C LEU A 122 10.42 -1.11 -8.83
N SER A 123 10.51 -1.48 -10.10
CA SER A 123 11.80 -1.60 -10.80
C SER A 123 12.38 -0.26 -11.28
N LYS A 124 11.53 0.74 -11.57
CA LYS A 124 11.96 2.05 -12.05
C LYS A 124 12.23 3.02 -10.93
N ASP A 125 11.36 2.99 -9.91
CA ASP A 125 11.35 4.02 -8.86
C ASP A 125 12.21 3.62 -7.66
N PHE A 126 12.55 2.31 -7.53
CA PHE A 126 13.25 1.82 -6.35
C PHE A 126 14.42 0.89 -6.68
N ASP A 127 15.43 0.91 -5.81
CA ASP A 127 16.39 -0.18 -5.65
C ASP A 127 15.78 -1.17 -4.65
N VAL A 128 15.49 -2.38 -5.12
CA VAL A 128 14.80 -3.42 -4.34
C VAL A 128 15.81 -4.42 -3.80
N LYS A 129 15.76 -4.68 -2.47
CA LYS A 129 16.57 -5.70 -1.81
C LYS A 129 15.69 -6.76 -1.15
N ASP A 130 16.06 -8.02 -1.29
CA ASP A 130 15.47 -9.12 -0.55
C ASP A 130 16.05 -9.17 0.86
N GLU A 131 15.20 -9.15 1.87
CA GLU A 131 15.56 -9.36 3.27
C GLU A 131 15.15 -10.76 3.77
N GLY A 132 14.85 -11.68 2.85
CA GLY A 132 14.46 -13.04 3.18
C GLY A 132 12.95 -13.18 3.45
N ARG A 133 12.61 -13.95 4.46
CA ARG A 133 11.21 -14.28 4.76
C ARG A 133 10.82 -13.88 6.18
N GLU A 134 9.60 -13.40 6.32
CA GLU A 134 8.91 -13.24 7.59
C GLU A 134 7.69 -14.18 7.58
N GLY A 135 7.81 -15.32 8.26
CA GLY A 135 6.84 -16.40 8.17
C GLY A 135 6.69 -16.96 6.75
N LYS A 136 5.48 -16.85 6.19
CA LYS A 136 5.20 -17.32 4.80
C LYS A 136 5.40 -16.22 3.75
N LEU A 137 5.64 -14.97 4.16
CA LEU A 137 5.77 -13.81 3.28
C LEU A 137 7.24 -13.57 2.94
N VAL A 138 7.47 -13.03 1.74
CA VAL A 138 8.79 -12.51 1.34
C VAL A 138 8.89 -11.07 1.78
N LYS A 139 10.00 -10.70 2.41
CA LYS A 139 10.29 -9.34 2.86
C LYS A 139 11.20 -8.65 1.87
N LEU A 140 10.74 -7.53 1.33
CA LEU A 140 11.51 -6.67 0.45
C LEU A 140 11.75 -5.33 1.11
N ARG A 141 12.95 -4.77 0.88
CA ARG A 141 13.31 -3.40 1.21
C ARG A 141 13.42 -2.60 -0.07
N LEU A 142 12.85 -1.40 -0.06
CA LEU A 142 12.82 -0.50 -1.20
C LEU A 142 13.49 0.82 -0.83
N TYR A 143 14.45 1.24 -1.65
CA TYR A 143 15.08 2.54 -1.53
C TYR A 143 14.69 3.38 -2.76
N PRO A 144 14.02 4.52 -2.59
CA PRO A 144 13.69 5.39 -3.71
C PRO A 144 14.95 5.83 -4.47
N ARG A 145 14.95 5.72 -5.80
CA ARG A 145 16.05 6.20 -6.65
C ARG A 145 16.14 7.72 -6.67
N GLU A 146 15.01 8.37 -6.54
CA GLU A 146 14.94 9.80 -6.33
C GLU A 146 14.51 10.08 -4.89
N PRO A 147 15.30 10.82 -4.12
CA PRO A 147 14.98 11.14 -2.74
C PRO A 147 13.65 11.89 -2.64
N ALA A 148 12.81 11.45 -1.71
CA ALA A 148 11.57 12.13 -1.34
C ALA A 148 11.51 12.26 0.18
N PRO A 149 11.29 13.47 0.73
CA PRO A 149 11.23 13.64 2.18
C PRO A 149 10.19 12.76 2.87
N GLN A 150 9.11 12.43 2.16
CA GLN A 150 8.02 11.60 2.65
C GLN A 150 8.35 10.10 2.65
N MET A 151 9.39 9.69 1.90
CA MET A 151 9.81 8.30 1.80
C MET A 151 11.31 8.21 1.54
N VAL A 152 12.07 7.85 2.56
CA VAL A 152 13.49 7.52 2.42
C VAL A 152 13.73 6.03 2.24
N GLU A 153 12.83 5.22 2.77
CA GLU A 153 12.79 3.78 2.54
C GLU A 153 11.36 3.25 2.70
N ALA A 154 11.10 2.10 2.10
CA ALA A 154 9.90 1.32 2.37
C ALA A 154 10.24 -0.16 2.56
N SER A 155 9.37 -0.90 3.24
CA SER A 155 9.43 -2.36 3.28
C SER A 155 8.09 -2.97 2.89
N LEU A 156 8.15 -4.11 2.20
CA LEU A 156 6.96 -4.86 1.80
C LEU A 156 7.04 -6.27 2.37
N LEU A 157 5.90 -6.78 2.83
CA LEU A 157 5.67 -8.20 3.01
C LEU A 157 4.72 -8.68 1.92
N VAL A 158 5.18 -9.59 1.10
CA VAL A 158 4.50 -10.04 -0.12
C VAL A 158 4.22 -11.52 -0.05
N GLU A 159 3.04 -11.92 -0.48
CA GLU A 159 2.66 -13.32 -0.64
C GLU A 159 3.32 -13.88 -1.91
N PRO A 160 4.27 -14.84 -1.81
CA PRO A 160 5.05 -15.27 -2.95
C PRO A 160 4.26 -16.01 -4.03
N SER A 161 3.14 -16.63 -3.66
CA SER A 161 2.28 -17.36 -4.60
C SER A 161 1.42 -16.46 -5.49
N THR A 162 1.08 -15.25 -5.02
CA THR A 162 0.15 -14.35 -5.70
C THR A 162 0.79 -13.03 -6.12
N GLY A 163 1.87 -12.60 -5.48
CA GLY A 163 2.46 -11.28 -5.64
C GLY A 163 1.70 -10.16 -4.94
N TYR A 164 0.67 -10.46 -4.15
CA TYR A 164 -0.05 -9.42 -3.42
C TYR A 164 0.72 -8.95 -2.18
N ILE A 165 0.77 -7.63 -2.02
CA ILE A 165 1.32 -6.98 -0.84
C ILE A 165 0.35 -7.21 0.32
N ARG A 166 0.87 -7.72 1.45
CA ARG A 166 0.12 -7.94 2.68
C ARG A 166 0.42 -6.89 3.74
N ARG A 167 1.61 -6.30 3.67
CA ARG A 167 2.02 -5.19 4.53
C ARG A 167 2.97 -4.29 3.76
N ALA A 168 2.80 -3.00 3.93
CA ALA A 168 3.73 -1.99 3.45
C ALA A 168 4.03 -1.02 4.58
N SER A 169 5.31 -0.71 4.78
CA SER A 169 5.76 0.28 5.76
C SER A 169 6.65 1.29 5.05
N ILE A 170 6.40 2.57 5.29
CA ILE A 170 7.21 3.67 4.78
C ILE A 170 7.88 4.36 5.96
N THR A 171 9.15 4.73 5.77
CA THR A 171 9.89 5.59 6.71
C THR A 171 10.17 6.92 6.02
N ASP A 172 9.83 8.02 6.67
CA ASP A 172 10.11 9.38 6.21
C ASP A 172 11.54 9.84 6.61
N PHE A 173 11.92 11.03 6.16
CA PHE A 173 13.23 11.63 6.46
C PHE A 173 13.47 11.85 7.97
N TYR A 174 12.42 12.04 8.75
CA TYR A 174 12.51 12.23 10.20
C TYR A 174 12.50 10.89 10.97
N GLY A 175 12.39 9.77 10.25
CA GLY A 175 12.32 8.43 10.83
C GLY A 175 10.93 8.06 11.36
N ASN A 176 9.89 8.86 11.07
CA ASN A 176 8.52 8.45 11.35
C ASN A 176 8.15 7.29 10.43
N THR A 177 7.28 6.41 10.90
CA THR A 177 6.83 5.27 10.11
C THR A 177 5.32 5.27 9.92
N ASN A 178 4.90 4.93 8.71
CA ASN A 178 3.53 4.64 8.35
C ASN A 178 3.47 3.18 7.87
N ASP A 179 2.86 2.32 8.67
CA ASP A 179 2.82 0.88 8.48
C ASP A 179 1.37 0.43 8.26
N VAL A 180 1.07 -0.10 7.08
CA VAL A 180 -0.26 -0.59 6.71
C VAL A 180 -0.23 -2.09 6.48
N ARG A 181 -1.03 -2.81 7.24
CA ARG A 181 -1.24 -4.25 7.11
C ARG A 181 -2.66 -4.54 6.63
N PHE A 182 -2.80 -5.28 5.53
CA PHE A 182 -4.09 -5.77 5.07
C PHE A 182 -4.51 -7.01 5.85
N THR A 183 -5.60 -6.89 6.59
CA THR A 183 -6.21 -8.01 7.36
C THR A 183 -7.13 -8.83 6.48
N ARG A 184 -7.74 -8.21 5.48
CA ARG A 184 -8.50 -8.83 4.39
C ARG A 184 -8.12 -8.14 3.08
N PHE A 185 -8.00 -8.91 2.02
CA PHE A 185 -7.71 -8.40 0.68
C PHE A 185 -8.51 -9.22 -0.35
N GLU A 186 -9.32 -8.53 -1.13
CA GLU A 186 -10.20 -9.11 -2.15
C GLU A 186 -9.86 -8.46 -3.50
N PRO A 187 -9.08 -9.14 -4.34
CA PRO A 187 -8.75 -8.64 -5.67
C PRO A 187 -9.99 -8.70 -6.58
N ASP A 188 -10.00 -7.83 -7.60
CA ASP A 188 -11.04 -7.72 -8.61
C ASP A 188 -12.46 -7.57 -8.04
N ALA A 189 -12.56 -6.89 -6.88
CA ALA A 189 -13.82 -6.59 -6.22
C ALA A 189 -14.78 -5.83 -7.16
N ALA A 190 -16.07 -6.18 -7.11
CA ALA A 190 -17.11 -5.61 -8.00
C ALA A 190 -17.49 -4.17 -7.60
N LEU A 191 -16.54 -3.24 -7.73
CA LEU A 191 -16.69 -1.84 -7.33
C LEU A 191 -17.32 -1.00 -8.46
N LYS A 192 -18.23 -0.10 -8.08
CA LYS A 192 -18.93 0.80 -8.98
C LYS A 192 -18.37 2.22 -8.88
N ALA A 193 -18.54 3.04 -9.91
CA ALA A 193 -18.10 4.44 -9.90
C ALA A 193 -18.68 5.24 -8.72
N LYS A 194 -19.91 4.95 -8.31
CA LYS A 194 -20.55 5.59 -7.16
C LYS A 194 -19.84 5.36 -5.82
N ASP A 195 -19.07 4.27 -5.71
CA ASP A 195 -18.33 3.96 -4.48
C ASP A 195 -17.16 4.93 -4.25
N PHE A 196 -16.81 5.71 -5.29
CA PHE A 196 -15.72 6.69 -5.29
C PHE A 196 -16.23 8.14 -5.46
N THR A 197 -17.48 8.39 -5.11
CA THR A 197 -18.04 9.75 -5.10
C THR A 197 -18.13 10.25 -3.66
N PHE A 198 -17.91 11.54 -3.48
CA PHE A 198 -18.10 12.21 -2.20
C PHE A 198 -18.84 13.53 -2.42
N THR A 199 -19.75 13.82 -1.53
CA THR A 199 -20.43 15.12 -1.44
C THR A 199 -20.44 15.50 0.03
N PRO A 200 -19.88 16.67 0.40
CA PRO A 200 -19.90 17.12 1.78
C PRO A 200 -21.32 17.14 2.35
N PRO A 201 -21.56 16.60 3.55
CA PRO A 201 -22.85 16.73 4.21
C PRO A 201 -23.25 18.20 4.45
N LYS A 202 -24.54 18.44 4.62
CA LYS A 202 -25.02 19.80 4.92
C LYS A 202 -24.46 20.27 6.27
N GLY A 203 -23.98 21.51 6.31
CA GLY A 203 -23.48 22.14 7.54
C GLY A 203 -21.98 21.92 7.78
N ILE A 204 -21.31 21.06 6.99
CA ILE A 204 -19.86 20.85 7.06
C ILE A 204 -19.13 22.04 6.42
N ALA A 205 -18.09 22.54 7.10
CA ALA A 205 -17.19 23.52 6.52
C ALA A 205 -16.36 22.88 5.40
N VAL A 206 -16.18 23.58 4.28
CA VAL A 206 -15.36 23.12 3.16
C VAL A 206 -14.20 24.07 2.96
N GLU A 207 -12.98 23.57 3.11
CA GLU A 207 -11.75 24.28 2.77
C GLU A 207 -11.26 23.84 1.38
N ASP A 208 -11.40 24.74 0.39
CA ASP A 208 -10.91 24.51 -0.96
C ASP A 208 -9.44 24.87 -1.08
N ARG A 209 -8.59 23.87 -1.28
CA ARG A 209 -7.14 23.97 -1.40
C ARG A 209 -6.63 23.67 -2.82
N ILE A 210 -7.49 23.61 -3.82
CA ILE A 210 -7.09 23.30 -5.21
C ILE A 210 -6.05 24.27 -5.74
N ASN A 211 -6.16 25.57 -5.43
CA ASN A 211 -5.26 26.60 -5.91
C ASN A 211 -4.18 27.03 -4.87
N SER A 212 -4.13 26.40 -3.72
CA SER A 212 -3.14 26.72 -2.70
C SER A 212 -1.82 25.99 -2.98
N LYS A 213 -0.68 26.65 -2.70
CA LYS A 213 0.63 25.97 -2.67
C LYS A 213 0.67 25.06 -1.45
N ILE A 214 0.19 23.83 -1.62
CA ILE A 214 0.09 22.85 -0.53
C ILE A 214 1.45 22.18 -0.36
N GLN A 215 1.94 22.14 0.88
CA GLN A 215 3.00 21.24 1.26
C GLN A 215 2.38 19.84 1.40
N GLU A 216 2.94 18.85 0.70
CA GLU A 216 2.52 17.43 0.65
C GLU A 216 2.31 16.74 2.01
N ARG A 217 2.62 17.45 3.10
CA ARG A 217 2.62 16.97 4.47
C ARG A 217 1.25 16.64 5.06
N GLU A 218 0.16 17.07 4.43
CA GLU A 218 -1.15 17.09 5.09
C GLU A 218 -2.05 15.91 4.79
N LEU A 219 -1.88 15.23 3.66
CA LEU A 219 -2.82 14.17 3.23
C LEU A 219 -2.64 12.80 3.90
N PHE A 220 -1.56 12.55 4.64
CA PHE A 220 -1.27 11.21 5.16
C PHE A 220 -0.56 11.27 6.52
N LYS A 221 -0.96 12.20 7.36
CA LYS A 221 -0.53 12.29 8.75
C LYS A 221 -1.13 11.22 9.61
#